data_cc26d3b3f9893333097ed42bccb317b3
#
_entry.id   cc26d3b3f9893333097ed42bccb317b3
#
_cell.length_a   1.000
_cell.length_b   1.000
_cell.length_c   1.000
_cell.angle_alpha   90.00
_cell.angle_beta   90.00
_cell.angle_gamma   90.00
#
_symmetry.space_group_name_H-M   'P 1'
#
loop_
_entity.id
_entity.type
_entity.pdbx_description
1 polymer ?
#
loop_
_entity_poly.entity_id
_entity_poly.type
_entity_poly.pdbx_seq_one_letter_code
_entity_poly.pdbx_strand_id
1 'polypeptide(L)' 'MTSAAPEVWSRLRATRSAPPGRAMATPPRRRTYAAAMEQFEELMRAAEQVGAAARPLPLFYALSQAGRAVTAAQADEP' A
#
# COMPACT_ATOMS: atom_id res chain seq x y z
N MET A 1 -16.15 1.98 -9.51
CA MET A 1 -15.45 1.50 -8.31
C MET A 1 -15.77 2.43 -7.15
N THR A 2 -16.11 1.86 -6.02
CA THR A 2 -16.48 2.65 -4.86
C THR A 2 -15.21 3.00 -4.06
N SER A 3 -15.07 4.27 -3.66
CA SER A 3 -13.95 4.69 -2.83
C SER A 3 -14.04 4.06 -1.44
N ALA A 4 -12.89 3.73 -0.85
CA ALA A 4 -12.86 3.29 0.53
C ALA A 4 -13.26 4.45 1.44
N ALA A 5 -13.89 4.12 2.58
CA ALA A 5 -14.28 5.12 3.55
C ALA A 5 -13.05 5.83 4.12
N PRO A 6 -13.18 7.14 4.46
CA PRO A 6 -12.02 7.90 4.97
C PRO A 6 -11.34 7.26 6.18
N GLU A 7 -12.08 6.61 7.06
CA GLU A 7 -11.48 5.96 8.22
C GLU A 7 -10.64 4.74 7.86
N VAL A 8 -10.94 4.07 6.75
CA VAL A 8 -10.11 2.97 6.26
C VAL A 8 -8.75 3.52 5.82
N TRP A 9 -8.75 4.59 5.03
CA TRP A 9 -7.51 5.23 4.61
C TRP A 9 -6.72 5.77 5.79
N SER A 10 -7.39 6.33 6.78
CA SER A 10 -6.74 6.81 7.98
C SER A 10 -6.02 5.69 8.72
N ARG A 11 -6.66 4.53 8.85
CA ARG A 11 -6.04 3.37 9.48
C ARG A 11 -4.84 2.86 8.70
N LEU A 12 -4.97 2.80 7.37
CA LEU A 12 -3.86 2.36 6.52
C LEU A 12 -2.67 3.33 6.62
N ARG A 13 -2.95 4.64 6.62
CA ARG A 13 -1.87 5.62 6.77
C ARG A 13 -1.16 5.50 8.11
N ALA A 14 -1.90 5.19 9.17
CA ALA A 14 -1.31 5.01 10.49
C ALA A 14 -0.29 3.87 10.52
N THR A 15 -0.47 2.84 9.68
CA THR A 15 0.51 1.74 9.62
C THR A 15 1.85 2.15 9.05
N ARG A 16 1.93 3.30 8.35
CA ARG A 16 3.21 3.74 7.79
C ARG A 16 4.21 4.16 8.86
N SER A 17 3.72 4.71 9.98
CA SER A 17 4.59 5.08 11.10
C SER A 17 4.66 3.99 12.16
N ALA A 18 3.73 3.04 12.16
CA ALA A 18 3.71 1.89 13.05
C ALA A 18 3.42 0.63 12.24
N PRO A 19 4.36 0.19 11.39
CA PRO A 19 4.14 -0.95 10.51
C PRO A 19 3.87 -2.24 11.28
N PRO A 20 2.99 -3.11 10.75
CA PRO A 20 2.68 -4.37 11.40
C PRO A 20 3.74 -5.43 11.15
N GLY A 21 3.73 -6.46 11.99
CA GLY A 21 4.52 -7.65 11.78
C GLY A 21 6.00 -7.37 11.66
N ARG A 22 6.66 -8.07 10.76
CA ARG A 22 8.10 -7.97 10.56
C ARG A 22 8.55 -6.67 9.91
N ALA A 23 7.59 -5.85 9.41
CA ALA A 23 7.94 -4.55 8.85
C ALA A 23 8.58 -3.62 9.88
N MET A 24 8.32 -3.83 11.18
CA MET A 24 8.96 -3.07 12.25
C MET A 24 10.35 -3.59 12.62
N ALA A 25 10.75 -4.78 12.15
CA ALA A 25 11.94 -5.46 12.64
C ALA A 25 13.24 -4.70 12.33
N THR A 26 13.32 -4.07 11.16
CA THR A 26 14.53 -3.34 10.75
C THR A 26 14.14 -2.02 10.09
N PRO A 27 15.04 -1.00 10.14
CA PRO A 27 14.80 0.25 9.42
C PRO A 27 14.55 0.06 7.92
N PRO A 28 15.29 -0.81 7.19
CA PRO A 28 14.96 -1.02 5.77
C PRO A 28 13.56 -1.57 5.55
N ARG A 29 13.10 -2.50 6.39
CA ARG A 29 11.75 -3.04 6.26
C ARG A 29 10.69 -1.99 6.54
N ARG A 30 10.91 -1.16 7.55
CA ARG A 30 9.99 -0.06 7.85
C ARG A 30 9.87 0.90 6.66
N ARG A 31 10.99 1.26 6.05
CA ARG A 31 10.99 2.15 4.89
C ARG A 31 10.30 1.52 3.69
N THR A 32 10.58 0.25 3.44
CA THR A 32 9.93 -0.46 2.33
C THR A 32 8.43 -0.51 2.50
N TYR A 33 7.98 -0.85 3.71
CA TYR A 33 6.55 -0.91 4.00
C TYR A 33 5.90 0.47 3.81
N ALA A 34 6.49 1.50 4.40
CA ALA A 34 5.92 2.85 4.33
C ALA A 34 5.84 3.36 2.90
N ALA A 35 6.91 3.14 2.12
CA ALA A 35 6.94 3.56 0.71
C ALA A 35 5.90 2.79 -0.11
N ALA A 36 5.79 1.48 0.09
CA ALA A 36 4.84 0.66 -0.64
C ALA A 36 3.40 1.06 -0.32
N MET A 37 3.09 1.36 0.94
CA MET A 37 1.75 1.78 1.34
C MET A 37 1.40 3.16 0.81
N GLU A 38 2.36 4.07 0.76
CA GLU A 38 2.14 5.39 0.17
C GLU A 38 1.84 5.28 -1.32
N GLN A 39 2.62 4.48 -2.05
CA GLN A 39 2.39 4.23 -3.47
C GLN A 39 1.04 3.55 -3.71
N PHE A 40 0.70 2.59 -2.87
CA PHE A 40 -0.60 1.91 -2.97
C PHE A 40 -1.75 2.92 -2.88
N GLU A 41 -1.72 3.79 -1.89
CA GLU A 41 -2.78 4.78 -1.71
C GLU A 41 -2.86 5.73 -2.91
N GLU A 42 -1.72 6.23 -3.39
CA GLU A 42 -1.68 7.13 -4.53
C GLU A 42 -2.23 6.48 -5.80
N LEU A 43 -1.88 5.22 -6.04
CA LEU A 43 -2.34 4.48 -7.22
C LEU A 43 -3.83 4.17 -7.14
N MET A 44 -4.33 3.86 -5.94
CA MET A 44 -5.78 3.64 -5.77
C MET A 44 -6.56 4.93 -6.03
N ARG A 45 -6.07 6.06 -5.57
CA ARG A 45 -6.71 7.35 -5.85
C ARG A 45 -6.68 7.69 -7.33
N ALA A 46 -5.56 7.41 -8.00
CA ALA A 46 -5.47 7.60 -9.45
C ALA A 46 -6.49 6.74 -10.18
N ALA A 47 -6.64 5.47 -9.76
CA ALA A 47 -7.61 4.56 -10.37
C ALA A 47 -9.04 5.06 -10.22
N GLU A 48 -9.36 5.71 -9.11
CA GLU A 48 -10.69 6.26 -8.89
C GLU A 48 -11.02 7.44 -9.82
N GLN A 49 -9.99 8.15 -10.27
CA GLN A 49 -10.18 9.37 -11.06
C GLN A 49 -10.17 9.15 -12.55
N VAL A 50 -9.76 7.98 -13.04
CA VAL A 50 -9.73 7.69 -14.47
C VAL A 50 -10.97 6.92 -14.90
N GLY A 51 -11.25 6.92 -16.20
CA GLY A 51 -12.35 6.13 -16.75
C GLY A 51 -12.10 4.64 -16.64
N ALA A 52 -13.17 3.85 -16.78
CA ALA A 52 -13.10 2.41 -16.60
C ALA A 52 -12.07 1.74 -17.50
N ALA A 53 -11.89 2.22 -18.73
CA ALA A 53 -10.95 1.63 -19.68
C ALA A 53 -9.48 1.80 -19.25
N ALA A 54 -9.16 2.87 -18.52
CA ALA A 54 -7.80 3.16 -18.09
C ALA A 54 -7.50 2.65 -16.68
N ARG A 55 -8.52 2.19 -15.95
CA ARG A 55 -8.41 1.79 -14.55
C ARG A 55 -7.57 0.53 -14.29
N PRO A 56 -7.55 -0.47 -15.20
CA PRO A 56 -6.78 -1.70 -14.94
C PRO A 56 -5.30 -1.47 -14.66
N LEU A 57 -4.65 -0.53 -15.33
CA LEU A 57 -3.22 -0.33 -15.19
C LEU A 57 -2.82 0.22 -13.80
N PRO A 58 -3.42 1.32 -13.31
CA PRO A 58 -3.11 1.77 -11.95
C PRO A 58 -3.53 0.77 -10.88
N LEU A 59 -4.61 0.01 -11.09
CA LEU A 59 -4.98 -1.06 -10.15
C LEU A 59 -3.94 -2.16 -10.11
N PHE A 60 -3.38 -2.54 -11.25
CA PHE A 60 -2.30 -3.52 -11.30
C PHE A 60 -1.09 -3.05 -10.50
N TYR A 61 -0.68 -1.81 -10.67
CA TYR A 61 0.45 -1.27 -9.92
C TYR A 61 0.14 -1.13 -8.43
N ALA A 62 -1.11 -0.77 -8.09
CA ALA A 62 -1.53 -0.71 -6.69
C ALA A 62 -1.41 -2.08 -6.03
N LEU A 63 -1.87 -3.15 -6.71
CA LEU A 63 -1.75 -4.51 -6.19
C LEU A 63 -0.30 -4.92 -6.01
N SER A 64 0.58 -4.52 -6.93
CA SER A 64 2.01 -4.80 -6.81
C SER A 64 2.59 -4.15 -5.57
N GLN A 65 2.22 -2.90 -5.28
CA GLN A 65 2.72 -2.22 -4.09
C GLN A 65 2.15 -2.84 -2.80
N ALA A 66 0.87 -3.23 -2.83
CA ALA A 66 0.28 -3.93 -1.69
C ALA A 66 1.04 -5.24 -1.41
N GLY A 67 1.42 -5.97 -2.47
CA GLY A 67 2.21 -7.18 -2.34
C GLY A 67 3.56 -6.93 -1.69
N ARG A 68 4.23 -5.82 -2.07
CA ARG A 68 5.51 -5.44 -1.47
C ARG A 68 5.36 -5.13 0.02
N ALA A 69 4.28 -4.44 0.40
CA ALA A 69 4.02 -4.15 1.80
C ALA A 69 3.79 -5.42 2.61
N VAL A 70 3.01 -6.36 2.07
CA VAL A 70 2.76 -7.64 2.72
C VAL A 70 4.06 -8.42 2.90
N THR A 71 4.89 -8.43 1.86
CA THR A 71 6.19 -9.11 1.92
C THR A 71 7.06 -8.50 3.02
N ALA A 72 7.13 -7.18 3.11
CA ALA A 72 7.92 -6.50 4.13
C ALA A 72 7.42 -6.84 5.54
N ALA A 73 6.10 -7.04 5.69
CA ALA A 73 5.50 -7.31 6.99
C ALA A 73 5.60 -8.77 7.42
N GLN A 74 5.69 -9.70 6.48
CA GLN A 74 5.53 -11.13 6.80
C GLN A 74 6.67 -12.03 6.33
N ALA A 75 7.43 -11.64 5.31
CA ALA A 75 8.46 -12.52 4.77
C ALA A 75 9.61 -12.73 5.75
N ASP A 76 10.22 -13.91 5.68
CA ASP A 76 11.46 -14.18 6.39
C ASP A 76 12.58 -13.33 5.79
N GLU A 77 13.69 -13.23 6.52
CA GLU A 77 14.86 -12.52 6.00
C GLU A 77 15.32 -13.17 4.70
N PRO A 78 15.63 -12.34 3.71
CA PRO A 78 16.15 -12.87 2.45
C PRO A 78 17.51 -13.50 2.59
#